data_029c6dcdde03f7bbf362e3b521a97463
#
_entry.id   029c6dcdde03f7bbf362e3b521a97463
#
_cell.length_a   1.000
_cell.length_b   1.000
_cell.length_c   1.000
_cell.angle_alpha   90.00
_cell.angle_beta   90.00
_cell.angle_gamma   90.00
#
_symmetry.space_group_name_H-M   'P 1'
#
loop_
_entity.id
_entity.type
_entity.pdbx_description
1 polymer ?
#
loop_
_entity_poly.entity_id
_entity_poly.type
_entity_poly.pdbx_seq_one_letter_code
_entity_poly.pdbx_strand_id
1 'polypeptide(L)'
;MATTDININPRTEELKTEFSNMIWKMATNLVHGGKVNPVQFMDYTLGGLFYRFISENITDYCNQLMRDAGVENADYAHMSDEMAENAREQIINAKGFFILPSQLFINVANAAKDNTELNTTLSNNFRAIENSAVGKPSENDVKGLFNNFNTNDQGLGATVAERNELLTTLLESIRDLNFDKYIESGIDVFGLCYEHLIKMYALNSGTKGGEFYTPGDVSYLLAMIAASGRQSVNKVYDPACGSGSLLLNFIRVVGAKNVKDGFYGQEINMKTYNLCRMNMFLHNVNYDHFDIQNGDTLKNPLHECDEPFDAIVSNPPYSVPWDGDSDATLINDPRFSPAGVLAPRSKADFAFTMHMLSWLSAEGTAAIVEFPGVLYRSGAEQKIRKYLVSNNFVDTIIQMPQNLFFGTSIATCLLILKKNKADNRVCFIDASNEFIHEGNKNKLSAENISKIYNTYMNKEEIAHFSHVVTTADIAEEDYNLSVSTYVEQEDTREKIDITELNTRISEIVTREEQLRKDIDEIVMQLEGGAA
;
A
#
# COMPACT_ATOMS: atom_id res chain seq x y z
N MET A 1 18.03 12.67 21.45
CA MET A 1 17.03 12.38 20.40
C MET A 1 16.46 11.03 20.72
N ALA A 2 15.15 10.94 20.93
CA ALA A 2 14.53 9.69 21.38
C ALA A 2 14.59 8.69 20.22
N THR A 3 15.29 7.60 20.42
CA THR A 3 15.09 6.36 19.65
C THR A 3 13.62 6.01 19.80
N THR A 4 12.85 6.17 18.75
CA THR A 4 11.49 5.61 18.70
C THR A 4 11.66 4.10 18.68
N ASP A 5 11.76 3.51 19.87
CA ASP A 5 11.59 2.08 20.02
C ASP A 5 10.20 1.78 19.47
N ILE A 6 10.15 1.09 18.33
CA ILE A 6 8.92 0.53 17.79
C ILE A 6 8.55 -0.63 18.73
N ASN A 7 7.95 -0.25 19.86
CA ASN A 7 7.54 -1.20 20.89
C ASN A 7 6.25 -1.88 20.40
N ILE A 8 6.42 -2.86 19.52
CA ILE A 8 5.31 -3.69 19.04
C ILE A 8 4.95 -4.62 20.20
N ASN A 9 3.82 -4.34 20.85
CA ASN A 9 3.30 -5.22 21.89
C ASN A 9 2.96 -6.59 21.25
N PRO A 10 3.63 -7.69 21.62
CA PRO A 10 3.42 -9.01 21.02
C PRO A 10 1.95 -9.46 21.07
N ARG A 11 1.24 -9.12 22.14
CA ARG A 11 -0.19 -9.41 22.28
C ARG A 11 -1.06 -8.69 21.25
N THR A 12 -0.68 -7.48 20.86
CA THR A 12 -1.40 -6.72 19.81
C THR A 12 -1.21 -7.38 18.45
N GLU A 13 -0.02 -7.88 18.13
CA GLU A 13 0.24 -8.57 16.86
C GLU A 13 -0.45 -9.95 16.79
N GLU A 14 -0.53 -10.68 17.91
CA GLU A 14 -1.33 -11.91 17.98
C GLU A 14 -2.82 -11.63 17.72
N LEU A 15 -3.38 -10.57 18.32
CA LEU A 15 -4.77 -10.16 18.10
C LEU A 15 -5.03 -9.75 16.67
N LYS A 16 -4.11 -9.01 16.03
CA LYS A 16 -4.21 -8.64 14.62
C LYS A 16 -4.20 -9.87 13.71
N THR A 17 -3.36 -10.85 14.01
CA THR A 17 -3.27 -12.10 13.25
C THR A 17 -4.55 -12.94 13.40
N GLU A 18 -5.05 -13.10 14.63
CA GLU A 18 -6.31 -13.79 14.91
C GLU A 18 -7.47 -13.14 14.15
N PHE A 19 -7.54 -11.83 14.22
CA PHE A 19 -8.55 -11.02 13.55
C PHE A 19 -8.49 -11.16 12.01
N SER A 20 -7.30 -11.04 11.43
CA SER A 20 -7.08 -11.22 9.99
C SER A 20 -7.53 -12.59 9.50
N ASN A 21 -7.23 -13.65 10.28
CA ASN A 21 -7.66 -15.01 9.97
C ASN A 21 -9.18 -15.16 10.04
N MET A 22 -9.83 -14.52 11.00
CA MET A 22 -11.30 -14.52 11.13
C MET A 22 -11.97 -13.90 9.90
N ILE A 23 -11.49 -12.72 9.47
CA ILE A 23 -12.01 -12.02 8.30
C ILE A 23 -11.77 -12.82 7.02
N TRP A 24 -10.58 -13.38 6.86
CA TRP A 24 -10.28 -14.21 5.69
C TRP A 24 -11.15 -15.47 5.64
N LYS A 25 -11.35 -16.11 6.78
CA LYS A 25 -12.24 -17.27 6.87
C LYS A 25 -13.69 -16.92 6.51
N MET A 26 -14.18 -15.77 6.97
CA MET A 26 -15.52 -15.28 6.60
C MET A 26 -15.60 -15.08 5.08
N ALA A 27 -14.67 -14.32 4.49
CA ALA A 27 -14.65 -14.05 3.07
C ALA A 27 -14.54 -15.33 2.20
N THR A 28 -13.73 -16.31 2.62
CA THR A 28 -13.57 -17.57 1.89
C THR A 28 -14.75 -18.52 2.05
N ASN A 29 -15.41 -18.56 3.22
CA ASN A 29 -16.59 -19.39 3.41
C ASN A 29 -17.75 -18.99 2.50
N LEU A 30 -17.91 -17.70 2.22
CA LEU A 30 -18.89 -17.17 1.30
C LEU A 30 -18.67 -17.62 -0.16
N VAL A 31 -17.42 -17.95 -0.51
CA VAL A 31 -17.02 -18.42 -1.85
C VAL A 31 -17.13 -19.93 -2.02
N HIS A 32 -17.12 -20.71 -0.92
CA HIS A 32 -17.10 -22.19 -0.95
C HIS A 32 -18.32 -22.85 -1.60
N GLY A 33 -19.37 -22.08 -1.91
CA GLY A 33 -20.50 -22.55 -2.73
C GLY A 33 -20.19 -22.74 -4.22
N GLY A 34 -18.99 -22.44 -4.69
CA GLY A 34 -18.51 -22.65 -6.07
C GLY A 34 -19.16 -21.75 -7.13
N LYS A 35 -19.97 -20.77 -6.72
CA LYS A 35 -20.76 -19.93 -7.63
C LYS A 35 -20.12 -18.59 -7.96
N VAL A 36 -19.14 -18.13 -7.18
CA VAL A 36 -18.53 -16.78 -7.34
C VAL A 36 -17.01 -16.87 -7.36
N ASN A 37 -16.39 -16.09 -8.25
CA ASN A 37 -14.95 -15.93 -8.28
C ASN A 37 -14.48 -15.20 -6.99
N PRO A 38 -13.50 -15.72 -6.22
CA PRO A 38 -12.99 -15.10 -5.01
C PRO A 38 -12.61 -13.63 -5.19
N VAL A 39 -12.05 -13.28 -6.34
CA VAL A 39 -11.61 -11.92 -6.67
C VAL A 39 -12.81 -10.96 -6.85
N GLN A 40 -13.89 -11.40 -7.48
CA GLN A 40 -15.10 -10.59 -7.61
C GLN A 40 -15.84 -10.44 -6.29
N PHE A 41 -15.85 -11.49 -5.48
CA PHE A 41 -16.54 -11.46 -4.19
C PHE A 41 -15.87 -10.53 -3.16
N MET A 42 -14.60 -10.23 -3.35
CA MET A 42 -13.89 -9.27 -2.50
C MET A 42 -14.51 -7.86 -2.52
N ASP A 43 -14.99 -7.39 -3.68
CA ASP A 43 -15.65 -6.09 -3.81
C ASP A 43 -16.92 -6.01 -2.95
N TYR A 44 -17.66 -7.09 -2.88
CA TYR A 44 -18.87 -7.19 -2.05
C TYR A 44 -18.51 -7.25 -0.56
N THR A 45 -17.46 -7.98 -0.20
CA THR A 45 -17.00 -8.06 1.19
C THR A 45 -16.48 -6.70 1.67
N LEU A 46 -15.64 -6.04 0.87
CA LEU A 46 -15.11 -4.71 1.18
C LEU A 46 -16.22 -3.66 1.26
N GLY A 47 -17.13 -3.64 0.29
CA GLY A 47 -18.26 -2.71 0.28
C GLY A 47 -19.25 -2.96 1.43
N GLY A 48 -19.49 -4.21 1.79
CA GLY A 48 -20.35 -4.57 2.93
C GLY A 48 -19.75 -4.17 4.28
N LEU A 49 -18.44 -4.38 4.48
CA LEU A 49 -17.71 -3.93 5.66
C LEU A 49 -17.68 -2.39 5.74
N PHE A 50 -17.48 -1.73 4.62
CA PHE A 50 -17.53 -0.27 4.55
C PHE A 50 -18.93 0.26 4.90
N TYR A 51 -19.98 -0.36 4.38
CA TYR A 51 -21.36 0.00 4.71
C TYR A 51 -21.66 -0.18 6.21
N ARG A 52 -21.18 -1.28 6.82
CA ARG A 52 -21.26 -1.48 8.27
C ARG A 52 -20.52 -0.37 9.02
N PHE A 53 -19.28 -0.08 8.64
CA PHE A 53 -18.48 0.96 9.29
C PHE A 53 -19.14 2.33 9.27
N ILE A 54 -19.58 2.81 8.08
CA ILE A 54 -20.19 4.13 7.98
C ILE A 54 -21.52 4.21 8.73
N SER A 55 -22.27 3.10 8.78
CA SER A 55 -23.51 3.00 9.55
C SER A 55 -23.24 3.09 11.06
N GLU A 56 -22.25 2.35 11.58
CA GLU A 56 -21.86 2.41 12.99
C GLU A 56 -21.31 3.81 13.34
N ASN A 57 -20.48 4.40 12.48
CA ASN A 57 -19.90 5.73 12.70
C ASN A 57 -20.97 6.84 12.76
N ILE A 58 -22.00 6.78 11.92
CA ILE A 58 -23.17 7.69 11.98
C ILE A 58 -23.98 7.44 13.26
N THR A 59 -24.24 6.18 13.59
CA THR A 59 -25.01 5.82 14.79
C THR A 59 -24.32 6.34 16.05
N ASP A 60 -23.03 6.12 16.19
CA ASP A 60 -22.25 6.59 17.35
C ASP A 60 -22.24 8.12 17.45
N TYR A 61 -22.05 8.80 16.33
CA TYR A 61 -22.08 10.26 16.27
C TYR A 61 -23.45 10.81 16.69
N CYS A 62 -24.54 10.27 16.14
CA CYS A 62 -25.90 10.71 16.49
C CYS A 62 -26.25 10.38 17.94
N ASN A 63 -25.87 9.20 18.43
CA ASN A 63 -26.06 8.83 19.83
C ASN A 63 -25.29 9.75 20.77
N GLN A 64 -24.08 10.18 20.40
CA GLN A 64 -23.32 11.15 21.18
C GLN A 64 -24.00 12.53 21.19
N LEU A 65 -24.44 13.02 20.02
CA LEU A 65 -25.18 14.29 19.94
C LEU A 65 -26.45 14.30 20.83
N MET A 66 -27.20 13.20 20.83
CA MET A 66 -28.40 13.07 21.65
C MET A 66 -28.06 13.05 23.15
N ARG A 67 -26.98 12.32 23.54
CA ARG A 67 -26.50 12.33 24.94
C ARG A 67 -26.06 13.72 25.38
N ASP A 68 -25.34 14.44 24.52
CA ASP A 68 -24.90 15.82 24.80
C ASP A 68 -26.09 16.79 24.91
N ALA A 69 -27.20 16.49 24.23
CA ALA A 69 -28.49 17.21 24.36
C ALA A 69 -29.36 16.73 25.56
N GLY A 70 -28.87 15.78 26.38
CA GLY A 70 -29.58 15.32 27.59
C GLY A 70 -30.57 14.18 27.37
N VAL A 71 -30.49 13.47 26.22
CA VAL A 71 -31.33 12.29 25.96
C VAL A 71 -30.72 11.06 26.64
N GLU A 72 -31.37 10.53 27.68
CA GLU A 72 -30.83 9.42 28.50
C GLU A 72 -30.65 8.10 27.74
N ASN A 73 -31.57 7.77 26.85
CA ASN A 73 -31.55 6.51 26.08
C ASN A 73 -31.41 6.83 24.59
N ALA A 74 -30.28 7.46 24.24
CA ALA A 74 -29.97 7.79 22.86
C ALA A 74 -29.76 6.53 22.01
N ASP A 75 -30.64 6.31 21.05
CA ASP A 75 -30.58 5.15 20.14
C ASP A 75 -31.06 5.56 18.74
N TYR A 76 -30.10 6.00 17.94
CA TYR A 76 -30.36 6.43 16.57
C TYR A 76 -30.89 5.29 15.68
N ALA A 77 -30.43 4.07 15.92
CA ALA A 77 -30.82 2.93 15.09
C ALA A 77 -32.32 2.58 15.21
N HIS A 78 -32.94 2.92 16.32
CA HIS A 78 -34.39 2.69 16.55
C HIS A 78 -35.23 3.96 16.43
N MET A 79 -34.64 5.09 16.02
CA MET A 79 -35.35 6.32 15.75
C MET A 79 -36.17 6.21 14.46
N SER A 80 -37.29 6.96 14.35
CA SER A 80 -38.01 7.05 13.07
C SER A 80 -37.21 7.90 12.07
N ASP A 81 -37.33 7.56 10.77
CA ASP A 81 -36.68 8.30 9.69
C ASP A 81 -37.09 9.77 9.67
N GLU A 82 -38.36 10.08 9.95
CA GLU A 82 -38.88 11.45 10.03
C GLU A 82 -38.17 12.28 11.11
N MET A 83 -37.89 11.69 12.26
CA MET A 83 -37.15 12.38 13.34
C MET A 83 -35.69 12.58 12.96
N ALA A 84 -35.07 11.58 12.33
CA ALA A 84 -33.67 11.63 11.90
C ALA A 84 -33.43 12.72 10.83
N GLU A 85 -34.40 12.96 9.93
CA GLU A 85 -34.32 14.00 8.90
C GLU A 85 -34.06 15.39 9.46
N ASN A 86 -34.51 15.70 10.69
CA ASN A 86 -34.25 16.99 11.30
C ASN A 86 -32.78 17.27 11.57
N ALA A 87 -31.93 16.24 11.69
CA ALA A 87 -30.50 16.35 11.91
C ALA A 87 -29.68 16.21 10.64
N ARG A 88 -30.30 15.98 9.47
CA ARG A 88 -29.63 15.68 8.19
C ARG A 88 -28.47 16.63 7.89
N GLU A 89 -28.71 17.93 7.89
CA GLU A 89 -27.72 18.95 7.57
C GLU A 89 -26.54 18.94 8.54
N GLN A 90 -26.81 18.77 9.83
CA GLN A 90 -25.75 18.70 10.84
C GLN A 90 -24.87 17.45 10.65
N ILE A 91 -25.48 16.32 10.34
CA ILE A 91 -24.78 15.06 10.12
C ILE A 91 -23.92 15.13 8.86
N ILE A 92 -24.46 15.65 7.73
CA ILE A 92 -23.72 15.83 6.48
C ILE A 92 -22.50 16.75 6.69
N ASN A 93 -22.69 17.88 7.37
CA ASN A 93 -21.59 18.81 7.63
C ASN A 93 -20.47 18.19 8.50
N ALA A 94 -20.82 17.24 9.38
CA ALA A 94 -19.85 16.59 10.26
C ALA A 94 -19.19 15.36 9.63
N LYS A 95 -19.94 14.58 8.81
CA LYS A 95 -19.53 13.26 8.33
C LYS A 95 -19.41 13.16 6.81
N GLY A 96 -19.92 14.16 6.09
CA GLY A 96 -19.91 14.19 4.62
C GLY A 96 -21.13 13.55 3.97
N PHE A 97 -21.90 12.73 4.67
CA PHE A 97 -23.06 12.00 4.15
C PHE A 97 -24.11 11.77 5.25
N PHE A 98 -25.27 11.26 4.85
CA PHE A 98 -26.38 10.94 5.75
C PHE A 98 -26.93 9.55 5.47
N ILE A 99 -27.29 8.85 6.53
CA ILE A 99 -27.94 7.53 6.50
C ILE A 99 -29.15 7.57 7.41
N LEU A 100 -30.33 7.26 6.87
CA LEU A 100 -31.56 7.12 7.68
C LEU A 100 -31.48 5.89 8.59
N PRO A 101 -32.16 5.89 9.75
CA PRO A 101 -32.26 4.71 10.61
C PRO A 101 -32.67 3.44 9.88
N SER A 102 -33.70 3.48 9.01
CA SER A 102 -34.12 2.33 8.19
C SER A 102 -33.05 1.84 7.20
N GLN A 103 -32.10 2.69 6.85
CA GLN A 103 -31.01 2.42 5.91
C GLN A 103 -29.71 2.01 6.59
N LEU A 104 -29.65 1.97 7.93
CA LEU A 104 -28.44 1.52 8.63
C LEU A 104 -28.17 0.05 8.36
N PHE A 105 -26.91 -0.31 8.25
CA PHE A 105 -26.46 -1.68 8.00
C PHE A 105 -27.14 -2.69 8.94
N ILE A 106 -27.19 -2.40 10.23
CA ILE A 106 -27.75 -3.32 11.22
C ILE A 106 -29.25 -3.62 10.96
N ASN A 107 -30.04 -2.59 10.62
CA ASN A 107 -31.46 -2.73 10.36
C ASN A 107 -31.72 -3.46 9.04
N VAL A 108 -30.93 -3.17 7.99
CA VAL A 108 -31.01 -3.86 6.72
C VAL A 108 -30.58 -5.32 6.86
N ALA A 109 -29.50 -5.61 7.58
CA ALA A 109 -29.00 -6.98 7.79
C ALA A 109 -29.99 -7.82 8.64
N ASN A 110 -30.64 -7.22 9.63
CA ASN A 110 -31.65 -7.91 10.44
C ASN A 110 -32.91 -8.25 9.63
N ALA A 111 -33.28 -7.42 8.67
CA ALA A 111 -34.44 -7.63 7.80
C ALA A 111 -34.11 -8.43 6.52
N ALA A 112 -32.83 -8.73 6.24
CA ALA A 112 -32.37 -9.25 4.95
C ALA A 112 -33.04 -10.56 4.55
N LYS A 113 -33.22 -11.47 5.52
CA LYS A 113 -33.78 -12.81 5.28
C LYS A 113 -35.24 -12.78 4.78
N ASP A 114 -35.99 -11.77 5.25
CA ASP A 114 -37.41 -11.61 4.91
C ASP A 114 -37.62 -10.64 3.75
N ASN A 115 -36.56 -10.00 3.25
CA ASN A 115 -36.62 -9.02 2.17
C ASN A 115 -36.37 -9.68 0.79
N THR A 116 -37.44 -9.96 0.07
CA THR A 116 -37.40 -10.54 -1.29
C THR A 116 -36.81 -9.59 -2.34
N GLU A 117 -36.70 -8.30 -2.05
CA GLU A 117 -36.15 -7.24 -2.91
C GLU A 117 -34.84 -6.65 -2.35
N LEU A 118 -34.05 -7.47 -1.64
CA LEU A 118 -32.84 -7.00 -0.93
C LEU A 118 -31.82 -6.33 -1.86
N ASN A 119 -31.62 -6.86 -3.07
CA ASN A 119 -30.75 -6.26 -4.08
C ASN A 119 -31.17 -4.83 -4.44
N THR A 120 -32.48 -4.60 -4.60
CA THR A 120 -33.05 -3.28 -4.89
C THR A 120 -32.96 -2.37 -3.68
N THR A 121 -33.24 -2.88 -2.49
CA THR A 121 -33.11 -2.14 -1.21
C THR A 121 -31.70 -1.62 -1.02
N LEU A 122 -30.69 -2.49 -1.16
CA LEU A 122 -29.28 -2.09 -1.04
C LEU A 122 -28.88 -1.06 -2.09
N SER A 123 -29.25 -1.28 -3.36
CA SER A 123 -28.96 -0.32 -4.44
C SER A 123 -29.55 1.07 -4.15
N ASN A 124 -30.78 1.11 -3.63
CA ASN A 124 -31.46 2.37 -3.29
C ASN A 124 -30.81 3.04 -2.08
N ASN A 125 -30.43 2.27 -1.05
CA ASN A 125 -29.74 2.79 0.13
C ASN A 125 -28.39 3.40 -0.24
N PHE A 126 -27.60 2.72 -1.05
CA PHE A 126 -26.29 3.24 -1.51
C PHE A 126 -26.46 4.55 -2.30
N ARG A 127 -27.43 4.59 -3.21
CA ARG A 127 -27.75 5.86 -3.93
C ARG A 127 -28.24 6.96 -3.01
N ALA A 128 -29.05 6.63 -2.01
CA ALA A 128 -29.54 7.62 -1.04
C ALA A 128 -28.40 8.21 -0.22
N ILE A 129 -27.44 7.38 0.22
CA ILE A 129 -26.23 7.82 0.93
C ILE A 129 -25.41 8.75 0.04
N GLU A 130 -25.09 8.33 -1.20
CA GLU A 130 -24.33 9.14 -2.14
C GLU A 130 -25.05 10.45 -2.50
N ASN A 131 -26.35 10.40 -2.77
CA ASN A 131 -27.16 11.57 -3.10
C ASN A 131 -27.31 12.55 -1.92
N SER A 132 -27.11 12.10 -0.69
CA SER A 132 -27.17 13.00 0.48
C SER A 132 -26.08 14.07 0.45
N ALA A 133 -24.97 13.79 -0.23
CA ALA A 133 -23.83 14.68 -0.39
C ALA A 133 -23.94 15.64 -1.60
N VAL A 134 -24.93 15.48 -2.49
CA VAL A 134 -25.07 16.32 -3.70
C VAL A 134 -25.23 17.81 -3.32
N GLY A 135 -24.40 18.65 -3.93
CA GLY A 135 -24.32 20.07 -3.62
C GLY A 135 -23.62 20.42 -2.30
N LYS A 136 -22.98 19.45 -1.64
CA LYS A 136 -22.20 19.63 -0.43
C LYS A 136 -20.69 19.55 -0.73
N PRO A 137 -19.82 20.09 0.15
CA PRO A 137 -18.37 20.00 -0.03
C PRO A 137 -17.86 18.57 -0.22
N SER A 138 -18.53 17.60 0.41
CA SER A 138 -18.19 16.16 0.37
C SER A 138 -18.69 15.41 -0.88
N GLU A 139 -19.34 16.08 -1.84
CA GLU A 139 -19.97 15.40 -3.00
C GLU A 139 -18.97 14.50 -3.74
N ASN A 140 -17.78 15.03 -4.04
CA ASN A 140 -16.77 14.28 -4.78
C ASN A 140 -16.21 13.08 -3.99
N ASP A 141 -16.17 13.18 -2.67
CA ASP A 141 -15.62 12.14 -1.79
C ASP A 141 -16.61 11.00 -1.55
N VAL A 142 -17.90 11.28 -1.67
CA VAL A 142 -18.99 10.31 -1.39
C VAL A 142 -19.57 9.72 -2.66
N LYS A 143 -19.65 10.48 -3.75
CA LYS A 143 -20.24 10.02 -5.02
C LYS A 143 -19.51 8.81 -5.58
N GLY A 144 -20.27 7.74 -5.88
CA GLY A 144 -19.76 6.53 -6.50
C GLY A 144 -18.94 5.63 -5.58
N LEU A 145 -18.96 5.83 -4.27
CA LEU A 145 -18.26 4.96 -3.31
C LEU A 145 -18.68 3.50 -3.45
N PHE A 146 -19.97 3.24 -3.69
CA PHE A 146 -20.51 1.90 -3.83
C PHE A 146 -20.51 1.36 -5.27
N ASN A 147 -19.87 2.03 -6.23
CA ASN A 147 -19.86 1.58 -7.63
C ASN A 147 -19.28 0.18 -7.84
N ASN A 148 -18.37 -0.26 -6.97
CA ASN A 148 -17.81 -1.60 -7.00
C ASN A 148 -18.76 -2.67 -6.44
N PHE A 149 -19.81 -2.27 -5.72
CA PHE A 149 -20.82 -3.16 -5.12
C PHE A 149 -22.08 -3.22 -6.01
N ASN A 150 -22.03 -3.98 -7.10
CA ASN A 150 -23.18 -4.12 -7.99
C ASN A 150 -24.14 -5.22 -7.49
N THR A 151 -25.23 -4.82 -6.82
CA THR A 151 -26.24 -5.73 -6.26
C THR A 151 -27.01 -6.55 -7.32
N ASN A 152 -26.89 -6.18 -8.59
CA ASN A 152 -27.58 -6.82 -9.73
C ASN A 152 -26.62 -7.62 -10.63
N ASP A 153 -25.36 -7.80 -10.22
CA ASP A 153 -24.38 -8.56 -10.99
C ASP A 153 -24.83 -10.04 -11.13
N GLN A 154 -24.76 -10.55 -12.36
CA GLN A 154 -25.05 -11.96 -12.64
C GLN A 154 -24.04 -12.91 -11.97
N GLY A 155 -22.86 -12.43 -11.63
CA GLY A 155 -21.87 -13.16 -10.83
C GLY A 155 -22.35 -13.53 -9.42
N LEU A 156 -23.32 -12.78 -8.85
CA LEU A 156 -23.95 -13.11 -7.57
C LEU A 156 -25.03 -14.20 -7.70
N GLY A 157 -25.60 -14.40 -8.88
CA GLY A 157 -26.66 -15.36 -9.15
C GLY A 157 -27.43 -15.01 -10.42
N ALA A 158 -27.91 -16.03 -11.12
CA ALA A 158 -28.65 -15.86 -12.37
C ALA A 158 -30.04 -15.23 -12.15
N THR A 159 -30.66 -15.50 -11.00
CA THR A 159 -31.98 -14.99 -10.61
C THR A 159 -31.88 -13.97 -9.49
N VAL A 160 -32.94 -13.16 -9.31
CA VAL A 160 -33.04 -12.21 -8.18
C VAL A 160 -32.99 -12.97 -6.85
N ALA A 161 -33.65 -14.10 -6.75
CA ALA A 161 -33.69 -14.92 -5.53
C ALA A 161 -32.28 -15.43 -5.15
N GLU A 162 -31.51 -15.94 -6.12
CA GLU A 162 -30.12 -16.38 -5.86
C GLU A 162 -29.22 -15.22 -5.43
N ARG A 163 -29.36 -14.05 -6.07
CA ARG A 163 -28.61 -12.86 -5.68
C ARG A 163 -28.95 -12.42 -4.25
N ASN A 164 -30.22 -12.38 -3.91
CA ASN A 164 -30.69 -12.00 -2.58
C ASN A 164 -30.25 -13.01 -1.51
N GLU A 165 -30.24 -14.30 -1.80
CA GLU A 165 -29.72 -15.34 -0.89
C GLU A 165 -28.23 -15.11 -0.56
N LEU A 166 -27.41 -14.81 -1.58
CA LEU A 166 -25.99 -14.56 -1.38
C LEU A 166 -25.74 -13.23 -0.65
N LEU A 167 -26.47 -12.16 -1.00
CA LEU A 167 -26.41 -10.87 -0.31
C LEU A 167 -26.84 -10.98 1.15
N THR A 168 -27.90 -11.75 1.45
CA THR A 168 -28.33 -12.05 2.82
C THR A 168 -27.21 -12.73 3.59
N THR A 169 -26.63 -13.78 3.03
CA THR A 169 -25.52 -14.52 3.65
C THR A 169 -24.33 -13.61 3.92
N LEU A 170 -24.01 -12.72 2.98
CA LEU A 170 -22.95 -11.71 3.16
C LEU A 170 -23.24 -10.76 4.32
N LEU A 171 -24.43 -10.15 4.33
CA LEU A 171 -24.79 -9.18 5.38
C LEU A 171 -24.86 -9.84 6.77
N GLU A 172 -25.45 -11.04 6.87
CA GLU A 172 -25.49 -11.79 8.12
C GLU A 172 -24.07 -12.15 8.60
N SER A 173 -23.21 -12.62 7.71
CA SER A 173 -21.82 -12.95 8.05
C SER A 173 -21.04 -11.74 8.55
N ILE A 174 -21.24 -10.56 7.93
CA ILE A 174 -20.61 -9.30 8.36
C ILE A 174 -21.21 -8.82 9.68
N ARG A 175 -22.55 -8.90 9.87
CA ARG A 175 -23.23 -8.54 11.11
C ARG A 175 -22.71 -9.34 12.31
N ASP A 176 -22.53 -10.63 12.11
CA ASP A 176 -22.16 -11.57 13.17
C ASP A 176 -20.66 -11.51 13.56
N LEU A 177 -19.85 -10.69 12.86
CA LEU A 177 -18.48 -10.40 13.28
C LEU A 177 -18.48 -9.60 14.59
N ASN A 178 -17.90 -10.17 15.64
CA ASN A 178 -17.73 -9.48 16.92
C ASN A 178 -16.36 -8.79 16.96
N PHE A 179 -16.38 -7.47 17.09
CA PHE A 179 -15.20 -6.62 17.13
C PHE A 179 -14.84 -6.12 18.55
N ASP A 180 -15.69 -6.32 19.55
CA ASP A 180 -15.56 -5.73 20.89
C ASP A 180 -14.19 -5.98 21.51
N LYS A 181 -13.73 -7.22 21.53
CA LYS A 181 -12.43 -7.63 22.05
C LYS A 181 -11.26 -6.86 21.44
N TYR A 182 -11.34 -6.51 20.17
CA TYR A 182 -10.29 -5.84 19.42
C TYR A 182 -10.36 -4.33 19.63
N ILE A 183 -11.56 -3.76 19.62
CA ILE A 183 -11.82 -2.34 19.91
C ILE A 183 -11.34 -1.99 21.31
N GLU A 184 -11.67 -2.81 22.32
CA GLU A 184 -11.19 -2.64 23.71
C GLU A 184 -9.66 -2.66 23.82
N SER A 185 -8.98 -3.34 22.88
CA SER A 185 -7.52 -3.38 22.80
C SER A 185 -6.92 -2.20 22.03
N GLY A 186 -7.73 -1.22 21.61
CA GLY A 186 -7.31 -0.04 20.86
C GLY A 186 -6.92 -0.32 19.40
N ILE A 187 -7.39 -1.44 18.85
CA ILE A 187 -7.12 -1.83 17.46
C ILE A 187 -8.14 -1.15 16.54
N ASP A 188 -7.64 -0.50 15.49
CA ASP A 188 -8.47 -0.05 14.37
C ASP A 188 -8.95 -1.27 13.55
N VAL A 189 -10.10 -1.78 13.94
CA VAL A 189 -10.62 -3.05 13.41
C VAL A 189 -11.01 -2.95 11.94
N PHE A 190 -11.68 -1.88 11.56
CA PHE A 190 -12.18 -1.74 10.20
C PHE A 190 -11.05 -1.44 9.22
N GLY A 191 -10.12 -0.56 9.58
CA GLY A 191 -8.93 -0.29 8.78
C GLY A 191 -8.08 -1.55 8.57
N LEU A 192 -7.82 -2.32 9.64
CA LEU A 192 -7.07 -3.59 9.55
C LEU A 192 -7.80 -4.65 8.72
N CYS A 193 -9.13 -4.77 8.86
CA CYS A 193 -9.94 -5.63 8.01
C CYS A 193 -9.70 -5.32 6.53
N TYR A 194 -9.82 -4.07 6.21
CA TYR A 194 -9.76 -3.57 4.86
C TYR A 194 -8.37 -3.75 4.25
N GLU A 195 -7.32 -3.34 4.98
CA GLU A 195 -5.93 -3.56 4.57
C GLU A 195 -5.63 -5.06 4.34
N HIS A 196 -6.09 -5.93 5.26
CA HIS A 196 -5.89 -7.37 5.11
C HIS A 196 -6.57 -7.93 3.88
N LEU A 197 -7.82 -7.56 3.62
CA LEU A 197 -8.56 -8.01 2.44
C LEU A 197 -7.93 -7.50 1.15
N ILE A 198 -7.47 -6.25 1.10
CA ILE A 198 -6.73 -5.71 -0.06
C ILE A 198 -5.43 -6.48 -0.27
N LYS A 199 -4.66 -6.76 0.79
CA LYS A 199 -3.45 -7.60 0.72
C LYS A 199 -3.78 -8.98 0.13
N MET A 200 -4.84 -9.63 0.60
CA MET A 200 -5.25 -10.95 0.11
C MET A 200 -5.77 -10.89 -1.33
N TYR A 201 -6.45 -9.80 -1.70
CA TYR A 201 -6.84 -9.54 -3.09
C TYR A 201 -5.61 -9.44 -4.00
N ALA A 202 -4.61 -8.64 -3.61
CA ALA A 202 -3.36 -8.49 -4.36
C ALA A 202 -2.63 -9.82 -4.54
N LEU A 203 -2.56 -10.65 -3.49
CA LEU A 203 -1.97 -12.00 -3.53
C LEU A 203 -2.67 -12.94 -4.53
N ASN A 204 -4.00 -12.86 -4.63
CA ASN A 204 -4.80 -13.76 -5.47
C ASN A 204 -5.02 -13.21 -6.89
N SER A 205 -4.72 -11.94 -7.17
CA SER A 205 -4.87 -11.29 -8.48
C SER A 205 -3.69 -11.54 -9.42
N GLY A 206 -2.69 -12.33 -9.03
CA GLY A 206 -1.51 -12.65 -9.82
C GLY A 206 -0.60 -11.44 -10.08
N THR A 207 -0.06 -11.31 -11.29
CA THR A 207 0.89 -10.24 -11.64
C THR A 207 0.34 -8.82 -11.52
N LYS A 208 -0.98 -8.65 -11.57
CA LYS A 208 -1.63 -7.34 -11.41
C LYS A 208 -1.78 -6.91 -9.94
N GLY A 209 -1.57 -7.82 -8.99
CA GLY A 209 -1.74 -7.51 -7.56
C GLY A 209 -0.75 -6.45 -7.04
N GLY A 210 0.46 -6.39 -7.60
CA GLY A 210 1.47 -5.40 -7.23
C GLY A 210 1.19 -3.97 -7.66
N GLU A 211 0.27 -3.79 -8.62
CA GLU A 211 -0.17 -2.46 -9.08
C GLU A 211 -1.13 -1.78 -8.09
N PHE A 212 -1.71 -2.54 -7.16
CA PHE A 212 -2.75 -2.04 -6.24
C PHE A 212 -2.32 -1.94 -4.79
N TYR A 213 -1.22 -2.57 -4.42
CA TYR A 213 -0.86 -2.71 -3.02
C TYR A 213 0.65 -2.66 -2.80
N THR A 214 1.11 -1.71 -2.01
CA THR A 214 2.48 -1.63 -1.51
C THR A 214 2.55 -2.33 -0.13
N PRO A 215 3.53 -3.21 0.13
CA PRO A 215 3.67 -3.85 1.44
C PRO A 215 3.72 -2.83 2.58
N GLY A 216 3.01 -3.11 3.67
CA GLY A 216 2.81 -2.14 4.75
C GLY A 216 4.11 -1.73 5.47
N ASP A 217 5.09 -2.62 5.55
CA ASP A 217 6.43 -2.37 6.08
C ASP A 217 7.22 -1.39 5.19
N VAL A 218 7.15 -1.57 3.86
CA VAL A 218 7.76 -0.64 2.90
C VAL A 218 7.03 0.71 2.92
N SER A 219 5.69 0.70 2.95
CA SER A 219 4.88 1.92 3.05
C SER A 219 5.20 2.72 4.32
N TYR A 220 5.41 2.02 5.43
CA TYR A 220 5.79 2.64 6.69
C TYR A 220 7.19 3.28 6.62
N LEU A 221 8.18 2.57 6.05
CA LEU A 221 9.52 3.11 5.83
C LEU A 221 9.49 4.37 4.94
N LEU A 222 8.73 4.34 3.84
CA LEU A 222 8.57 5.49 2.95
C LEU A 222 7.95 6.69 3.67
N ALA A 223 6.92 6.47 4.48
CA ALA A 223 6.30 7.52 5.28
C ALA A 223 7.28 8.12 6.31
N MET A 224 8.07 7.29 7.01
CA MET A 224 9.12 7.76 7.92
C MET A 224 10.15 8.63 7.19
N ILE A 225 10.63 8.18 6.03
CA ILE A 225 11.62 8.90 5.21
C ILE A 225 11.03 10.23 4.72
N ALA A 226 9.82 10.23 4.17
CA ALA A 226 9.21 11.45 3.64
C ALA A 226 8.81 12.44 4.75
N ALA A 227 8.46 11.94 5.94
CA ALA A 227 8.31 12.79 7.12
C ALA A 227 9.65 13.39 7.59
N SER A 228 10.78 12.74 7.29
CA SER A 228 12.14 13.23 7.62
C SER A 228 12.29 13.66 9.09
N GLY A 229 11.69 12.92 10.03
CA GLY A 229 11.73 13.22 11.46
C GLY A 229 10.88 14.43 11.89
N ARG A 230 10.11 15.04 10.98
CA ARG A 230 9.16 16.11 11.32
C ARG A 230 7.99 15.54 12.10
N GLN A 231 7.52 16.28 13.09
CA GLN A 231 6.33 15.90 13.88
C GLN A 231 5.02 16.29 13.21
N SER A 232 5.06 17.19 12.23
CA SER A 232 3.91 17.60 11.44
C SER A 232 4.33 17.99 10.03
N VAL A 233 3.41 17.81 9.09
CA VAL A 233 3.51 18.27 7.69
C VAL A 233 2.20 18.98 7.33
N ASN A 234 2.22 19.83 6.29
CA ASN A 234 0.97 20.44 5.85
C ASN A 234 0.20 19.49 4.93
N LYS A 235 0.80 19.12 3.80
CA LYS A 235 0.16 18.29 2.77
C LYS A 235 1.00 17.08 2.43
N VAL A 236 0.32 15.95 2.28
CA VAL A 236 0.91 14.68 1.80
C VAL A 236 0.30 14.33 0.45
N TYR A 237 1.11 13.91 -0.52
CA TYR A 237 0.65 13.61 -1.88
C TYR A 237 1.19 12.28 -2.40
N ASP A 238 0.33 11.57 -3.16
CA ASP A 238 0.69 10.39 -3.94
C ASP A 238 0.06 10.47 -5.36
N PRO A 239 0.86 10.66 -6.43
CA PRO A 239 0.37 10.77 -7.80
C PRO A 239 -0.15 9.46 -8.43
N ALA A 240 0.03 8.32 -7.75
CA ALA A 240 -0.43 6.99 -8.17
C ALA A 240 -0.87 6.22 -6.93
N CYS A 241 -1.86 6.77 -6.21
CA CYS A 241 -2.12 6.42 -4.81
C CYS A 241 -2.66 4.99 -4.60
N GLY A 242 -3.09 4.30 -5.65
CA GLY A 242 -3.62 2.96 -5.52
C GLY A 242 -4.76 2.90 -4.50
N SER A 243 -4.68 2.00 -3.54
CA SER A 243 -5.63 1.89 -2.42
C SER A 243 -5.37 2.85 -1.26
N GLY A 244 -4.41 3.79 -1.37
CA GLY A 244 -4.08 4.78 -0.35
C GLY A 244 -3.16 4.30 0.77
N SER A 245 -2.59 3.11 0.66
CA SER A 245 -1.74 2.52 1.70
C SER A 245 -0.56 3.40 2.11
N LEU A 246 0.09 4.07 1.15
CA LEU A 246 1.21 4.98 1.41
C LEU A 246 0.76 6.22 2.17
N LEU A 247 -0.35 6.84 1.77
CA LEU A 247 -0.92 8.01 2.44
C LEU A 247 -1.32 7.68 3.89
N LEU A 248 -1.97 6.53 4.11
CA LEU A 248 -2.42 6.11 5.43
C LEU A 248 -1.29 5.77 6.40
N ASN A 249 -0.15 5.30 5.89
CA ASN A 249 1.01 5.07 6.74
C ASN A 249 1.60 6.38 7.33
N PHE A 250 1.32 7.54 6.74
CA PHE A 250 1.59 8.84 7.38
C PHE A 250 0.82 9.03 8.68
N ILE A 251 -0.43 8.55 8.75
CA ILE A 251 -1.22 8.57 9.99
C ILE A 251 -0.51 7.79 11.10
N ARG A 252 0.09 6.66 10.77
CA ARG A 252 0.85 5.84 11.73
C ARG A 252 2.15 6.50 12.18
N VAL A 253 2.80 7.28 11.30
CA VAL A 253 4.10 7.91 11.56
C VAL A 253 3.95 9.22 12.32
N VAL A 254 3.07 10.12 11.88
CA VAL A 254 2.94 11.47 12.44
C VAL A 254 1.61 11.71 13.16
N GLY A 255 0.61 10.88 12.94
CA GLY A 255 -0.77 11.08 13.42
C GLY A 255 -1.61 11.95 12.47
N ALA A 256 -2.89 11.59 12.28
CA ALA A 256 -3.77 12.29 11.34
C ALA A 256 -3.85 13.81 11.61
N LYS A 257 -3.92 14.22 12.87
CA LYS A 257 -4.00 15.63 13.29
C LYS A 257 -2.76 16.47 12.96
N ASN A 258 -1.65 15.80 12.66
CA ASN A 258 -0.37 16.44 12.35
C ASN A 258 -0.12 16.58 10.84
N VAL A 259 -1.06 16.11 10.00
CA VAL A 259 -1.16 16.47 8.59
C VAL A 259 -2.22 17.56 8.48
N LYS A 260 -1.79 18.83 8.42
CA LYS A 260 -2.65 19.99 8.71
C LYS A 260 -3.70 20.24 7.61
N ASP A 261 -3.27 20.19 6.36
CA ASP A 261 -4.09 20.51 5.19
C ASP A 261 -4.56 19.25 4.45
N GLY A 262 -4.17 18.05 4.96
CA GLY A 262 -4.72 16.78 4.53
C GLY A 262 -3.89 15.99 3.53
N PHE A 263 -4.54 14.97 2.97
CA PHE A 263 -3.98 13.94 2.10
C PHE A 263 -4.51 14.12 0.69
N TYR A 264 -3.61 14.10 -0.29
CA TYR A 264 -3.93 14.28 -1.70
C TYR A 264 -3.47 13.06 -2.48
N GLY A 265 -4.29 12.61 -3.42
CA GLY A 265 -3.95 11.46 -4.24
C GLY A 265 -4.60 11.50 -5.60
N GLN A 266 -3.95 10.88 -6.58
CA GLN A 266 -4.55 10.68 -7.89
C GLN A 266 -4.38 9.23 -8.34
N GLU A 267 -5.44 8.65 -8.90
CA GLU A 267 -5.47 7.25 -9.33
C GLU A 267 -6.25 7.13 -10.64
N ILE A 268 -5.64 6.49 -11.63
CA ILE A 268 -6.23 6.32 -12.96
C ILE A 268 -7.35 5.25 -12.98
N ASN A 269 -7.22 4.21 -12.17
CA ASN A 269 -8.16 3.11 -12.12
C ASN A 269 -9.34 3.46 -11.21
N MET A 270 -10.53 3.58 -11.78
CA MET A 270 -11.76 3.94 -11.06
C MET A 270 -12.06 3.01 -9.87
N LYS A 271 -11.80 1.72 -10.01
CA LYS A 271 -12.04 0.75 -8.93
C LYS A 271 -11.11 0.98 -7.76
N THR A 272 -9.83 1.15 -8.02
CA THR A 272 -8.79 1.39 -7.02
C THR A 272 -8.96 2.78 -6.37
N TYR A 273 -9.34 3.78 -7.16
CA TYR A 273 -9.74 5.10 -6.68
C TYR A 273 -10.85 5.03 -5.63
N ASN A 274 -11.92 4.25 -5.89
CA ASN A 274 -12.99 4.06 -4.91
C ASN A 274 -12.49 3.36 -3.65
N LEU A 275 -11.61 2.35 -3.79
CA LEU A 275 -10.99 1.67 -2.65
C LEU A 275 -10.16 2.62 -1.80
N CYS A 276 -9.43 3.56 -2.41
CA CYS A 276 -8.65 4.57 -1.70
C CYS A 276 -9.55 5.46 -0.82
N ARG A 277 -10.64 6.03 -1.39
CA ARG A 277 -11.58 6.88 -0.65
C ARG A 277 -12.24 6.13 0.51
N MET A 278 -12.71 4.90 0.27
CA MET A 278 -13.24 4.04 1.34
C MET A 278 -12.21 3.84 2.44
N ASN A 279 -10.96 3.61 2.07
CA ASN A 279 -9.86 3.38 3.00
C ASN A 279 -9.57 4.62 3.85
N MET A 280 -9.64 5.82 3.29
CA MET A 280 -9.55 7.08 4.06
C MET A 280 -10.62 7.16 5.13
N PHE A 281 -11.89 6.95 4.77
CA PHE A 281 -12.99 6.94 5.74
C PHE A 281 -12.81 5.88 6.83
N LEU A 282 -12.44 4.65 6.47
CA LEU A 282 -12.22 3.54 7.40
C LEU A 282 -11.14 3.82 8.45
N HIS A 283 -10.14 4.62 8.09
CA HIS A 283 -9.11 5.10 9.02
C HIS A 283 -9.48 6.43 9.72
N ASN A 284 -10.78 6.77 9.72
CA ASN A 284 -11.31 7.98 10.35
C ASN A 284 -10.69 9.29 9.83
N VAL A 285 -10.23 9.31 8.58
CA VAL A 285 -9.89 10.56 7.88
C VAL A 285 -11.19 11.14 7.36
N ASN A 286 -11.55 12.33 7.85
CA ASN A 286 -12.78 12.98 7.44
C ASN A 286 -12.67 13.53 6.01
N TYR A 287 -13.80 13.70 5.32
CA TYR A 287 -13.88 14.16 3.93
C TYR A 287 -13.18 15.51 3.67
N ASP A 288 -13.09 16.37 4.67
CA ASP A 288 -12.42 17.67 4.60
C ASP A 288 -10.88 17.59 4.81
N HIS A 289 -10.35 16.40 5.00
CA HIS A 289 -8.93 16.13 5.23
C HIS A 289 -8.28 15.23 4.19
N PHE A 290 -8.99 14.90 3.12
CA PHE A 290 -8.40 14.25 1.95
C PHE A 290 -9.06 14.73 0.66
N ASP A 291 -8.31 14.71 -0.41
CA ASP A 291 -8.79 14.91 -1.78
C ASP A 291 -8.14 13.86 -2.69
N ILE A 292 -8.92 12.85 -3.05
CA ILE A 292 -8.49 11.80 -3.97
C ILE A 292 -9.22 12.00 -5.30
N GLN A 293 -8.45 12.10 -6.38
CA GLN A 293 -8.98 12.39 -7.72
C GLN A 293 -8.78 11.19 -8.66
N ASN A 294 -9.74 10.98 -9.59
CA ASN A 294 -9.62 9.95 -10.61
C ASN A 294 -9.16 10.54 -11.94
N GLY A 295 -8.01 10.10 -12.43
CA GLY A 295 -7.46 10.54 -13.71
C GLY A 295 -6.01 10.16 -13.93
N ASP A 296 -5.54 10.37 -15.16
CA ASP A 296 -4.15 10.17 -15.54
C ASP A 296 -3.30 11.37 -15.10
N THR A 297 -2.48 11.18 -14.09
CA THR A 297 -1.63 12.22 -13.49
C THR A 297 -0.66 12.86 -14.49
N LEU A 298 -0.13 12.09 -15.41
CA LEU A 298 0.85 12.60 -16.36
C LEU A 298 0.21 13.48 -17.42
N LYS A 299 -1.04 13.18 -17.80
CA LYS A 299 -1.81 13.93 -18.81
C LYS A 299 -2.62 15.07 -18.22
N ASN A 300 -3.29 14.79 -17.11
CA ASN A 300 -4.25 15.68 -16.48
C ASN A 300 -4.04 15.69 -14.96
N PRO A 301 -3.06 16.46 -14.47
CA PRO A 301 -2.78 16.59 -13.05
C PRO A 301 -3.88 17.40 -12.38
N LEU A 302 -4.65 16.76 -11.50
CA LEU A 302 -5.87 17.35 -10.92
C LEU A 302 -5.62 18.17 -9.64
N HIS A 303 -4.40 18.09 -9.07
CA HIS A 303 -3.99 18.85 -7.87
C HIS A 303 -3.02 20.01 -8.20
N GLU A 304 -3.06 20.55 -9.42
CA GLU A 304 -2.18 21.67 -9.82
C GLU A 304 -2.39 22.91 -8.94
N CYS A 305 -3.59 23.13 -8.44
CA CYS A 305 -3.89 24.26 -7.54
C CYS A 305 -3.54 23.99 -6.07
N ASP A 306 -3.25 22.73 -5.72
CA ASP A 306 -2.99 22.31 -4.35
C ASP A 306 -1.50 22.25 -4.01
N GLU A 307 -0.63 22.29 -5.04
CA GLU A 307 0.83 22.32 -4.85
C GLU A 307 1.28 23.58 -4.10
N PRO A 308 2.44 23.57 -3.43
CA PRO A 308 3.37 22.47 -3.26
C PRO A 308 3.02 21.53 -2.09
N PHE A 309 3.62 20.32 -2.13
CA PHE A 309 3.44 19.30 -1.09
C PHE A 309 4.70 19.12 -0.24
N ASP A 310 4.52 18.98 1.07
CA ASP A 310 5.65 18.84 2.02
C ASP A 310 6.22 17.42 2.04
N ALA A 311 5.37 16.45 1.82
CA ALA A 311 5.75 15.05 1.73
C ALA A 311 5.08 14.41 0.52
N ILE A 312 5.89 13.77 -0.30
CA ILE A 312 5.40 12.99 -1.44
C ILE A 312 5.88 11.55 -1.26
N VAL A 313 4.95 10.62 -1.31
CA VAL A 313 5.23 9.18 -1.28
C VAL A 313 4.57 8.53 -2.46
N SER A 314 5.27 7.67 -3.18
CA SER A 314 4.64 6.95 -4.29
C SER A 314 5.34 5.64 -4.60
N ASN A 315 4.53 4.69 -5.05
CA ASN A 315 4.96 3.49 -5.75
C ASN A 315 4.30 3.50 -7.13
N PRO A 316 4.80 4.33 -8.08
CA PRO A 316 4.20 4.46 -9.40
C PRO A 316 4.33 3.15 -10.19
N PRO A 317 3.48 2.92 -11.22
CA PRO A 317 3.53 1.72 -12.03
C PRO A 317 4.86 1.63 -12.80
N TYR A 318 5.54 0.47 -12.72
CA TYR A 318 6.87 0.29 -13.32
C TYR A 318 6.80 0.09 -14.83
N SER A 319 7.63 0.84 -15.54
CA SER A 319 7.88 0.67 -16.99
C SER A 319 6.60 0.64 -17.83
N VAL A 320 5.61 1.46 -17.48
CA VAL A 320 4.37 1.61 -18.28
C VAL A 320 4.58 2.58 -19.43
N PRO A 321 3.93 2.35 -20.59
CA PRO A 321 3.92 3.32 -21.67
C PRO A 321 3.15 4.60 -21.29
N TRP A 322 3.60 5.74 -21.80
CA TRP A 322 2.93 7.01 -21.69
C TRP A 322 3.08 7.82 -23.00
N ASP A 323 2.41 8.96 -23.13
CA ASP A 323 2.43 9.71 -24.38
C ASP A 323 3.81 10.28 -24.72
N GLY A 324 4.54 10.76 -23.72
CA GLY A 324 5.90 11.24 -23.89
C GLY A 324 6.02 12.26 -25.05
N ASP A 325 6.99 12.07 -25.93
CA ASP A 325 7.26 12.93 -27.08
C ASP A 325 6.22 12.82 -28.21
N SER A 326 5.22 11.93 -28.11
CA SER A 326 4.09 11.93 -29.04
C SER A 326 3.11 13.06 -28.80
N ASP A 327 3.10 13.64 -27.60
CA ASP A 327 2.35 14.84 -27.27
C ASP A 327 3.30 16.05 -27.19
N ALA A 328 3.23 16.93 -28.18
CA ALA A 328 4.09 18.11 -28.26
C ALA A 328 3.90 19.10 -27.10
N THR A 329 2.80 19.02 -26.35
CA THR A 329 2.54 19.89 -25.20
C THR A 329 3.43 19.50 -24.01
N LEU A 330 3.72 18.22 -23.83
CA LEU A 330 4.50 17.70 -22.71
C LEU A 330 5.94 18.20 -22.70
N ILE A 331 6.54 18.50 -23.85
CA ILE A 331 7.92 18.99 -23.89
C ILE A 331 8.07 20.39 -23.29
N ASN A 332 6.98 21.16 -23.27
CA ASN A 332 6.92 22.49 -22.66
C ASN A 332 6.24 22.49 -21.28
N ASP A 333 5.75 21.35 -20.84
CA ASP A 333 5.12 21.21 -19.53
C ASP A 333 6.17 21.52 -18.42
N PRO A 334 5.88 22.44 -17.50
CA PRO A 334 6.81 22.86 -16.46
C PRO A 334 7.26 21.73 -15.53
N ARG A 335 6.51 20.64 -15.49
CA ARG A 335 6.89 19.43 -14.73
C ARG A 335 8.06 18.69 -15.38
N PHE A 336 8.15 18.66 -16.72
CA PHE A 336 9.11 17.84 -17.47
C PHE A 336 10.20 18.65 -18.17
N SER A 337 9.86 19.85 -18.66
CA SER A 337 10.76 20.71 -19.45
C SER A 337 12.11 21.03 -18.81
N PRO A 338 12.27 21.12 -17.45
CA PRO A 338 13.55 21.49 -16.84
C PRO A 338 14.68 20.50 -17.11
N ALA A 339 14.39 19.22 -17.36
CA ALA A 339 15.40 18.22 -17.72
C ALA A 339 15.87 18.33 -19.18
N GLY A 340 15.20 19.14 -20.02
CA GLY A 340 15.49 19.28 -21.45
C GLY A 340 15.23 18.04 -22.29
N VAL A 341 14.60 17.02 -21.71
CA VAL A 341 14.24 15.75 -22.35
C VAL A 341 13.08 15.11 -21.61
N LEU A 342 12.20 14.45 -22.33
CA LEU A 342 11.13 13.64 -21.73
C LEU A 342 11.64 12.23 -21.42
N ALA A 343 11.03 11.58 -20.40
CA ALA A 343 11.22 10.16 -20.14
C ALA A 343 10.83 9.34 -21.39
N PRO A 344 11.43 8.14 -21.59
CA PRO A 344 11.11 7.30 -22.74
C PRO A 344 9.62 6.97 -22.81
N ARG A 345 8.99 7.03 -23.99
CA ARG A 345 7.56 6.68 -24.16
C ARG A 345 7.16 5.30 -23.66
N SER A 346 8.09 4.37 -23.68
CA SER A 346 7.87 3.00 -23.20
C SER A 346 7.98 2.85 -21.68
N LYS A 347 8.36 3.93 -20.95
CA LYS A 347 8.69 3.89 -19.53
C LYS A 347 8.44 5.23 -18.86
N ALA A 348 7.31 5.35 -18.18
CA ALA A 348 6.88 6.55 -17.50
C ALA A 348 7.58 6.80 -16.15
N ASP A 349 8.46 5.88 -15.71
CA ASP A 349 9.09 5.90 -14.38
C ASP A 349 9.59 7.32 -14.03
N PHE A 350 10.52 7.85 -14.80
CA PHE A 350 11.04 9.21 -14.56
C PHE A 350 10.06 10.35 -14.94
N ALA A 351 8.96 10.08 -15.63
CA ALA A 351 7.92 11.10 -15.79
C ALA A 351 7.20 11.32 -14.45
N PHE A 352 6.88 10.26 -13.72
CA PHE A 352 6.36 10.37 -12.35
C PHE A 352 7.35 11.04 -11.41
N THR A 353 8.63 10.66 -11.47
CA THR A 353 9.68 11.29 -10.65
C THR A 353 9.79 12.80 -10.91
N MET A 354 9.78 13.22 -12.16
CA MET A 354 9.84 14.65 -12.53
C MET A 354 8.58 15.41 -12.10
N HIS A 355 7.40 14.80 -12.26
CA HIS A 355 6.15 15.37 -11.74
C HIS A 355 6.21 15.59 -10.22
N MET A 356 6.62 14.58 -9.46
CA MET A 356 6.76 14.69 -8.00
C MET A 356 7.77 15.75 -7.59
N LEU A 357 8.93 15.82 -8.26
CA LEU A 357 9.92 16.85 -8.00
C LEU A 357 9.36 18.25 -8.27
N SER A 358 8.61 18.42 -9.35
CA SER A 358 8.00 19.72 -9.69
C SER A 358 7.10 20.20 -8.55
N TRP A 359 6.24 19.34 -8.04
CA TRP A 359 5.22 19.66 -7.04
C TRP A 359 5.72 19.57 -5.59
N LEU A 360 6.96 19.15 -5.37
CA LEU A 360 7.56 19.12 -4.06
C LEU A 360 7.82 20.54 -3.53
N SER A 361 7.52 20.80 -2.25
CA SER A 361 7.85 22.06 -1.59
C SER A 361 9.38 22.21 -1.42
N ALA A 362 9.85 23.43 -1.20
CA ALA A 362 11.27 23.70 -1.03
C ALA A 362 11.90 22.85 0.09
N GLU A 363 11.21 22.73 1.21
CA GLU A 363 11.64 21.93 2.37
C GLU A 363 11.06 20.50 2.38
N GLY A 364 10.40 20.13 1.29
CA GLY A 364 9.73 18.83 1.15
C GLY A 364 10.70 17.68 0.93
N THR A 365 10.16 16.47 1.16
CA THR A 365 10.87 15.22 0.86
C THR A 365 9.95 14.32 0.03
N ALA A 366 10.45 13.86 -1.11
CA ALA A 366 9.79 12.82 -1.90
C ALA A 366 10.51 11.48 -1.70
N ALA A 367 9.77 10.44 -1.36
CA ALA A 367 10.26 9.07 -1.22
C ALA A 367 9.51 8.18 -2.22
N ILE A 368 10.23 7.70 -3.22
CA ILE A 368 9.68 7.09 -4.43
C ILE A 368 10.21 5.68 -4.57
N VAL A 369 9.33 4.71 -4.78
CA VAL A 369 9.73 3.37 -5.18
C VAL A 369 9.99 3.37 -6.68
N GLU A 370 11.17 2.91 -7.08
CA GLU A 370 11.58 2.88 -8.47
C GLU A 370 12.09 1.51 -8.89
N PHE A 371 11.98 1.24 -10.18
CA PHE A 371 12.61 0.08 -10.79
C PHE A 371 14.12 0.36 -10.99
N PRO A 372 15.04 -0.50 -10.55
CA PRO A 372 16.48 -0.19 -10.55
C PRO A 372 17.06 0.22 -11.90
N GLY A 373 16.40 -0.17 -13.00
CA GLY A 373 16.83 0.20 -14.34
C GLY A 373 16.95 1.71 -14.58
N VAL A 374 16.14 2.55 -13.92
CA VAL A 374 16.22 4.01 -14.03
C VAL A 374 17.55 4.57 -13.52
N LEU A 375 18.22 3.84 -12.64
CA LEU A 375 19.46 4.27 -12.01
C LEU A 375 20.69 4.22 -12.95
N TYR A 376 20.66 3.37 -14.01
CA TYR A 376 21.85 3.14 -14.85
C TYR A 376 21.60 3.18 -16.36
N ARG A 377 20.34 3.12 -16.84
CA ARG A 377 20.08 3.13 -18.28
C ARG A 377 20.58 4.43 -18.93
N SER A 378 21.07 4.31 -20.17
CA SER A 378 21.54 5.43 -20.99
C SER A 378 20.39 6.20 -21.66
N GLY A 379 20.72 7.22 -22.45
CA GLY A 379 19.76 7.96 -23.26
C GLY A 379 19.00 9.04 -22.46
N ALA A 380 17.67 9.07 -22.59
CA ALA A 380 16.84 10.08 -21.94
C ALA A 380 16.90 9.96 -20.40
N GLU A 381 16.87 8.74 -19.86
CA GLU A 381 16.93 8.51 -18.41
C GLU A 381 18.28 9.01 -17.82
N GLN A 382 19.40 8.83 -18.53
CA GLN A 382 20.71 9.39 -18.11
C GLN A 382 20.68 10.93 -18.08
N LYS A 383 20.05 11.58 -19.05
CA LYS A 383 19.94 13.05 -19.06
C LYS A 383 19.09 13.56 -17.91
N ILE A 384 18.02 12.85 -17.56
CA ILE A 384 17.18 13.18 -16.40
C ILE A 384 17.99 12.98 -15.10
N ARG A 385 18.72 11.87 -14.93
CA ARG A 385 19.63 11.69 -13.78
C ARG A 385 20.66 12.82 -13.68
N LYS A 386 21.26 13.20 -14.82
CA LYS A 386 22.17 14.35 -14.86
C LYS A 386 21.49 15.61 -14.34
N TYR A 387 20.26 15.89 -14.77
CA TYR A 387 19.48 17.04 -14.27
C TYR A 387 19.27 16.94 -12.75
N LEU A 388 18.82 15.80 -12.25
CA LEU A 388 18.53 15.58 -10.82
C LEU A 388 19.78 15.74 -9.95
N VAL A 389 20.91 15.17 -10.35
CA VAL A 389 22.18 15.19 -9.62
C VAL A 389 22.82 16.59 -9.70
N SER A 390 22.88 17.19 -10.91
CA SER A 390 23.54 18.50 -11.10
C SER A 390 22.81 19.65 -10.38
N ASN A 391 21.50 19.50 -10.14
CA ASN A 391 20.72 20.45 -9.35
C ASN A 391 20.61 20.04 -7.86
N ASN A 392 21.38 19.06 -7.43
CA ASN A 392 21.44 18.59 -6.04
C ASN A 392 20.10 18.11 -5.46
N PHE A 393 19.23 17.53 -6.27
CA PHE A 393 17.92 17.04 -5.82
C PHE A 393 17.96 15.63 -5.24
N VAL A 394 18.94 14.80 -5.65
CA VAL A 394 19.08 13.43 -5.14
C VAL A 394 19.68 13.46 -3.73
N ASP A 395 18.95 12.94 -2.76
CA ASP A 395 19.37 12.89 -1.36
C ASP A 395 19.91 11.50 -0.96
N THR A 396 19.18 10.45 -1.29
CA THR A 396 19.56 9.08 -0.94
C THR A 396 19.01 8.09 -1.96
N ILE A 397 19.74 7.03 -2.23
CA ILE A 397 19.29 5.86 -2.96
C ILE A 397 19.40 4.64 -2.05
N ILE A 398 18.32 3.86 -1.92
CA ILE A 398 18.28 2.65 -1.09
C ILE A 398 17.95 1.46 -1.98
N GLN A 399 18.85 0.49 -2.09
CA GLN A 399 18.57 -0.78 -2.72
C GLN A 399 17.74 -1.63 -1.77
N MET A 400 16.56 -2.06 -2.20
CA MET A 400 15.67 -2.88 -1.39
C MET A 400 15.90 -4.39 -1.63
N PRO A 401 15.50 -5.25 -0.69
CA PRO A 401 15.54 -6.70 -0.89
C PRO A 401 14.69 -7.15 -2.08
N GLN A 402 15.09 -8.27 -2.68
CA GLN A 402 14.25 -8.95 -3.66
C GLN A 402 12.97 -9.49 -3.01
N ASN A 403 11.97 -9.77 -3.83
CA ASN A 403 10.77 -10.50 -3.43
C ASN A 403 9.93 -9.86 -2.30
N LEU A 404 10.05 -8.52 -2.10
CA LEU A 404 9.19 -7.76 -1.18
C LEU A 404 7.80 -7.51 -1.77
N PHE A 405 7.74 -7.05 -3.02
CA PHE A 405 6.50 -6.61 -3.64
C PHE A 405 5.69 -7.78 -4.22
N PHE A 406 4.36 -7.63 -4.23
CA PHE A 406 3.47 -8.59 -4.88
C PHE A 406 3.58 -8.44 -6.40
N GLY A 407 3.40 -9.54 -7.13
CA GLY A 407 3.46 -9.55 -8.59
C GLY A 407 4.86 -9.49 -9.21
N THR A 408 5.92 -9.23 -8.42
CA THR A 408 7.31 -9.25 -8.89
C THR A 408 8.25 -9.90 -7.89
N SER A 409 9.31 -10.53 -8.39
CA SER A 409 10.44 -11.01 -7.58
C SER A 409 11.65 -10.06 -7.67
N ILE A 410 11.56 -9.02 -8.51
CA ILE A 410 12.68 -8.12 -8.79
C ILE A 410 12.90 -7.21 -7.59
N ALA A 411 14.16 -6.98 -7.23
CA ALA A 411 14.53 -5.96 -6.27
C ALA A 411 14.13 -4.58 -6.79
N THR A 412 13.56 -3.75 -5.93
CA THR A 412 13.27 -2.34 -6.21
C THR A 412 14.30 -1.45 -5.54
N CYS A 413 14.23 -0.15 -5.78
CA CYS A 413 15.01 0.82 -5.03
C CYS A 413 14.12 1.97 -4.56
N LEU A 414 14.55 2.67 -3.51
CA LEU A 414 13.93 3.91 -3.08
C LEU A 414 14.80 5.07 -3.55
N LEU A 415 14.19 5.99 -4.28
CA LEU A 415 14.77 7.26 -4.69
C LEU A 415 14.22 8.37 -3.78
N ILE A 416 15.09 9.00 -3.01
CA ILE A 416 14.73 10.09 -2.12
C ILE A 416 15.20 11.42 -2.70
N LEU A 417 14.25 12.34 -2.91
CA LEU A 417 14.49 13.66 -3.46
C LEU A 417 14.21 14.76 -2.43
N LYS A 418 15.03 15.80 -2.44
CA LYS A 418 14.85 17.04 -1.68
C LYS A 418 15.26 18.23 -2.55
N LYS A 419 14.53 19.35 -2.49
CA LYS A 419 14.88 20.58 -3.23
C LYS A 419 15.95 21.41 -2.51
N ASN A 420 15.87 21.49 -1.20
CA ASN A 420 16.78 22.32 -0.39
C ASN A 420 17.65 21.44 0.51
N LYS A 421 18.77 20.98 -0.02
CA LYS A 421 19.78 20.22 0.73
C LYS A 421 20.85 21.16 1.29
N ALA A 422 21.30 20.88 2.51
CA ALA A 422 22.36 21.65 3.16
C ALA A 422 23.75 21.45 2.52
N ASP A 423 23.95 20.33 1.83
CA ASP A 423 25.21 19.96 1.18
C ASP A 423 24.94 19.19 -0.14
N ASN A 424 26.01 18.84 -0.84
CA ASN A 424 25.95 18.11 -2.11
C ASN A 424 26.18 16.58 -1.97
N ARG A 425 26.07 16.05 -0.76
CA ARG A 425 26.29 14.62 -0.49
C ARG A 425 25.05 13.80 -0.83
N VAL A 426 25.28 12.63 -1.38
CA VAL A 426 24.25 11.61 -1.68
C VAL A 426 24.63 10.34 -0.93
N CYS A 427 23.66 9.76 -0.21
CA CYS A 427 23.85 8.53 0.54
C CYS A 427 23.35 7.35 -0.30
N PHE A 428 24.15 6.31 -0.41
CA PHE A 428 23.79 5.04 -1.02
C PHE A 428 23.69 3.98 0.06
N ILE A 429 22.58 3.24 0.13
CA ILE A 429 22.32 2.22 1.15
C ILE A 429 21.98 0.91 0.44
N ASP A 430 22.76 -0.14 0.71
CA ASP A 430 22.46 -1.51 0.26
C ASP A 430 21.71 -2.27 1.35
N ALA A 431 20.37 -2.21 1.29
CA ALA A 431 19.50 -2.96 2.17
C ALA A 431 19.07 -4.31 1.58
N SER A 432 19.72 -4.80 0.52
CA SER A 432 19.32 -6.03 -0.19
C SER A 432 19.27 -7.27 0.70
N ASN A 433 20.01 -7.28 1.81
CA ASN A 433 20.06 -8.36 2.79
C ASN A 433 19.24 -8.08 4.07
N GLU A 434 18.55 -6.94 4.14
CA GLU A 434 17.77 -6.52 5.32
C GLU A 434 16.33 -7.02 5.22
N PHE A 435 16.09 -8.28 5.52
CA PHE A 435 14.74 -8.86 5.48
C PHE A 435 14.62 -10.08 6.39
N ILE A 436 13.37 -10.45 6.65
CA ILE A 436 12.95 -11.74 7.19
C ILE A 436 12.05 -12.45 6.19
N HIS A 437 12.00 -13.78 6.23
CA HIS A 437 11.08 -14.55 5.39
C HIS A 437 9.69 -14.61 6.00
N GLU A 438 8.66 -14.31 5.22
CA GLU A 438 7.25 -14.50 5.53
C GLU A 438 6.59 -15.37 4.43
N GLY A 439 6.55 -16.67 4.63
CA GLY A 439 6.09 -17.63 3.61
C GLY A 439 6.98 -17.59 2.35
N ASN A 440 6.39 -17.27 1.20
CA ASN A 440 7.09 -17.18 -0.08
C ASN A 440 7.60 -15.76 -0.40
N LYS A 441 7.49 -14.82 0.52
CA LYS A 441 7.88 -13.42 0.34
C LYS A 441 8.89 -13.00 1.41
N ASN A 442 9.61 -11.92 1.12
CA ASN A 442 10.43 -11.23 2.09
C ASN A 442 9.63 -10.08 2.71
N LYS A 443 10.00 -9.69 3.91
CA LYS A 443 9.39 -8.61 4.69
C LYS A 443 10.47 -7.87 5.46
N LEU A 444 10.30 -6.57 5.66
CA LEU A 444 11.15 -5.80 6.56
C LEU A 444 10.69 -6.00 8.01
N SER A 445 11.60 -6.39 8.89
CA SER A 445 11.35 -6.36 10.34
C SER A 445 11.45 -4.93 10.87
N ALA A 446 11.04 -4.71 12.13
CA ALA A 446 11.19 -3.42 12.79
C ALA A 446 12.67 -3.01 12.90
N GLU A 447 13.56 -3.98 13.13
CA GLU A 447 15.01 -3.77 13.20
C GLU A 447 15.57 -3.38 11.83
N ASN A 448 15.13 -4.04 10.74
CA ASN A 448 15.55 -3.68 9.38
C ASN A 448 15.11 -2.24 9.05
N ILE A 449 13.85 -1.89 9.32
CA ILE A 449 13.33 -0.54 9.12
C ILE A 449 14.13 0.48 9.92
N SER A 450 14.38 0.21 11.20
CA SER A 450 15.14 1.10 12.08
C SER A 450 16.58 1.30 11.60
N LYS A 451 17.25 0.22 11.16
CA LYS A 451 18.61 0.29 10.62
C LYS A 451 18.67 1.16 9.37
N ILE A 452 17.80 0.89 8.38
CA ILE A 452 17.72 1.65 7.14
C ILE A 452 17.42 3.12 7.43
N TYR A 453 16.41 3.40 8.25
CA TYR A 453 15.98 4.76 8.57
C TYR A 453 17.05 5.56 9.34
N ASN A 454 17.71 4.96 10.33
CA ASN A 454 18.77 5.64 11.09
C ASN A 454 19.97 5.95 10.19
N THR A 455 20.37 5.03 9.32
CA THR A 455 21.44 5.26 8.34
C THR A 455 21.08 6.40 7.37
N TYR A 456 19.83 6.42 6.88
CA TYR A 456 19.31 7.53 6.07
C TYR A 456 19.38 8.86 6.80
N MET A 457 18.90 8.93 8.04
CA MET A 457 18.83 10.18 8.82
C MET A 457 20.22 10.74 9.18
N ASN A 458 21.14 9.86 9.55
CA ASN A 458 22.47 10.25 10.02
C ASN A 458 23.51 10.34 8.89
N LYS A 459 23.17 9.83 7.69
CA LYS A 459 24.11 9.67 6.56
C LYS A 459 25.38 8.92 7.02
N GLU A 460 25.16 7.80 7.72
CA GLU A 460 26.24 6.99 8.27
C GLU A 460 26.96 6.22 7.16
N GLU A 461 28.30 6.12 7.30
CA GLU A 461 29.13 5.24 6.51
C GLU A 461 29.31 3.90 7.23
N ILE A 462 28.80 2.82 6.63
CA ILE A 462 28.84 1.47 7.20
C ILE A 462 29.39 0.52 6.13
N ALA A 463 30.49 -0.16 6.44
CA ALA A 463 31.10 -1.10 5.50
C ALA A 463 30.08 -2.11 4.96
N HIS A 464 30.07 -2.33 3.65
CA HIS A 464 29.15 -3.23 2.93
C HIS A 464 27.65 -2.91 3.05
N PHE A 465 27.30 -1.74 3.63
CA PHE A 465 25.89 -1.37 3.81
C PHE A 465 25.59 0.05 3.32
N SER A 466 26.45 1.04 3.60
CA SER A 466 26.18 2.41 3.16
C SER A 466 27.45 3.20 2.86
N HIS A 467 27.37 4.06 1.83
CA HIS A 467 28.46 4.95 1.44
C HIS A 467 27.91 6.33 1.04
N VAL A 468 28.67 7.38 1.35
CA VAL A 468 28.28 8.77 1.07
C VAL A 468 29.26 9.37 0.08
N VAL A 469 28.74 9.83 -1.06
CA VAL A 469 29.53 10.44 -2.13
C VAL A 469 29.03 11.84 -2.46
N THR A 470 29.82 12.62 -3.17
CA THR A 470 29.40 13.94 -3.65
C THR A 470 28.74 13.85 -5.03
N THR A 471 28.00 14.87 -5.41
CA THR A 471 27.45 14.99 -6.77
C THR A 471 28.54 15.03 -7.85
N ALA A 472 29.79 15.44 -7.50
CA ALA A 472 30.94 15.42 -8.40
C ALA A 472 31.40 13.97 -8.67
N ASP A 473 31.49 13.15 -7.63
CA ASP A 473 31.85 11.73 -7.77
C ASP A 473 30.84 10.99 -8.64
N ILE A 474 29.54 11.30 -8.49
CA ILE A 474 28.47 10.73 -9.32
C ILE A 474 28.60 11.18 -10.79
N ALA A 475 29.04 12.41 -11.03
CA ALA A 475 29.26 12.90 -12.39
C ALA A 475 30.43 12.20 -13.09
N GLU A 476 31.48 11.79 -12.36
CA GLU A 476 32.60 10.99 -12.87
C GLU A 476 32.15 9.58 -13.28
N GLU A 477 31.10 9.05 -12.66
CA GLU A 477 30.46 7.76 -12.99
C GLU A 477 29.30 7.90 -13.99
N ASP A 478 29.34 8.91 -14.88
CA ASP A 478 28.30 9.15 -15.90
C ASP A 478 26.88 9.26 -15.36
N TYR A 479 26.74 9.80 -14.16
CA TYR A 479 25.46 9.91 -13.44
C TYR A 479 24.79 8.56 -13.20
N ASN A 480 25.55 7.49 -13.08
CA ASN A 480 25.06 6.21 -12.60
C ASN A 480 24.67 6.32 -11.11
N LEU A 481 23.47 5.87 -10.76
CA LEU A 481 22.94 5.90 -9.40
C LEU A 481 22.74 4.48 -8.82
N SER A 482 23.29 3.44 -9.45
CA SER A 482 23.23 2.08 -8.92
C SER A 482 23.98 1.99 -7.60
N VAL A 483 23.33 1.45 -6.57
CA VAL A 483 23.95 1.31 -5.25
C VAL A 483 25.24 0.48 -5.29
N SER A 484 25.25 -0.60 -6.09
CA SER A 484 26.42 -1.47 -6.26
C SER A 484 27.65 -0.78 -6.89
N THR A 485 27.50 0.43 -7.46
CA THR A 485 28.62 1.24 -7.94
C THR A 485 29.40 1.86 -6.78
N TYR A 486 28.70 2.17 -5.67
CA TYR A 486 29.27 2.93 -4.55
C TYR A 486 29.40 2.10 -3.26
N VAL A 487 28.57 1.10 -3.06
CA VAL A 487 28.62 0.21 -1.90
C VAL A 487 29.17 -1.14 -2.32
N GLU A 488 30.37 -1.45 -1.86
CA GLU A 488 31.00 -2.75 -2.09
C GLU A 488 30.30 -3.84 -1.27
N GLN A 489 29.84 -4.89 -1.95
CA GLN A 489 29.22 -6.02 -1.26
C GLN A 489 30.26 -6.87 -0.53
N GLU A 490 29.88 -7.44 0.60
CA GLU A 490 30.71 -8.39 1.33
C GLU A 490 30.97 -9.63 0.45
N ASP A 491 32.26 -9.98 0.27
CA ASP A 491 32.64 -11.19 -0.45
C ASP A 491 32.36 -12.42 0.44
N THR A 492 31.11 -12.91 0.35
CA THR A 492 30.66 -14.10 1.07
C THR A 492 31.08 -15.42 0.40
N ARG A 493 31.85 -15.37 -0.69
CA ARG A 493 32.36 -16.58 -1.35
C ARG A 493 33.26 -17.33 -0.37
N GLU A 494 32.95 -18.58 -0.13
CA GLU A 494 33.80 -19.49 0.65
C GLU A 494 35.21 -19.46 0.00
N LYS A 495 36.21 -19.07 0.78
CA LYS A 495 37.62 -19.23 0.34
C LYS A 495 37.91 -20.71 0.31
N ILE A 496 37.73 -21.30 -0.87
CA ILE A 496 38.02 -22.70 -1.08
C ILE A 496 39.54 -22.87 -1.02
N ASP A 497 40.04 -23.52 0.01
CA ASP A 497 41.40 -23.99 0.06
C ASP A 497 41.52 -25.21 -0.86
N ILE A 498 42.10 -24.97 -2.05
CA ILE A 498 42.27 -25.99 -3.07
C ILE A 498 43.09 -27.19 -2.51
N THR A 499 43.98 -26.94 -1.56
CA THR A 499 44.84 -28.00 -0.95
C THR A 499 43.97 -28.89 -0.04
N GLU A 500 43.10 -28.29 0.76
CA GLU A 500 42.18 -29.04 1.61
C GLU A 500 41.14 -29.80 0.77
N LEU A 501 40.62 -29.18 -0.30
CA LEU A 501 39.68 -29.82 -1.21
C LEU A 501 40.31 -31.03 -1.92
N ASN A 502 41.53 -30.90 -2.41
CA ASN A 502 42.28 -31.99 -3.04
C ASN A 502 42.58 -33.13 -2.07
N THR A 503 42.85 -32.79 -0.80
CA THR A 503 43.05 -33.79 0.26
C THR A 503 41.76 -34.58 0.49
N ARG A 504 40.63 -33.89 0.63
CA ARG A 504 39.29 -34.52 0.78
C ARG A 504 38.92 -35.39 -0.43
N ILE A 505 39.20 -34.91 -1.65
CA ILE A 505 38.95 -35.68 -2.86
C ILE A 505 39.79 -36.99 -2.86
N SER A 506 41.06 -36.90 -2.46
CA SER A 506 41.94 -38.08 -2.39
C SER A 506 41.46 -39.09 -1.33
N GLU A 507 40.97 -38.61 -0.18
CA GLU A 507 40.37 -39.48 0.85
C GLU A 507 39.09 -40.17 0.36
N ILE A 508 38.23 -39.45 -0.37
CA ILE A 508 36.99 -40.00 -0.95
C ILE A 508 37.30 -41.06 -1.99
N VAL A 509 38.26 -40.80 -2.90
CA VAL A 509 38.67 -41.75 -3.91
C VAL A 509 39.26 -43.02 -3.29
N THR A 510 40.10 -42.85 -2.26
CA THR A 510 40.67 -44.00 -1.53
C THR A 510 39.59 -44.87 -0.87
N ARG A 511 38.58 -44.20 -0.27
CA ARG A 511 37.46 -44.90 0.34
C ARG A 511 36.54 -45.58 -0.67
N GLU A 512 36.36 -44.97 -1.86
CA GLU A 512 35.61 -45.58 -2.96
C GLU A 512 36.31 -46.83 -3.48
N GLU A 513 37.62 -46.78 -3.64
CA GLU A 513 38.43 -47.95 -4.05
C GLU A 513 38.34 -49.10 -3.03
N GLN A 514 38.36 -48.78 -1.71
CA GLN A 514 38.19 -49.78 -0.68
C GLN A 514 36.79 -50.40 -0.70
N LEU A 515 35.76 -49.59 -0.82
CA LEU A 515 34.38 -50.10 -0.92
C LEU A 515 34.16 -50.98 -2.15
N ARG A 516 34.78 -50.65 -3.25
CA ARG A 516 34.77 -51.51 -4.46
C ARG A 516 35.39 -52.88 -4.21
N LYS A 517 36.58 -52.92 -3.55
CA LYS A 517 37.21 -54.20 -3.15
C LYS A 517 36.34 -55.01 -2.22
N ASP A 518 35.75 -54.37 -1.23
CA ASP A 518 34.85 -55.03 -0.31
C ASP A 518 33.59 -55.63 -0.99
N ILE A 519 33.05 -54.91 -2.01
CA ILE A 519 31.95 -55.42 -2.84
C ILE A 519 32.41 -56.60 -3.69
N ASP A 520 33.58 -56.52 -4.33
CA ASP A 520 34.12 -57.60 -5.16
C ASP A 520 34.38 -58.85 -4.31
N GLU A 521 34.89 -58.73 -3.06
CA GLU A 521 35.05 -59.83 -2.13
C GLU A 521 33.71 -60.46 -1.75
N ILE A 522 32.66 -59.68 -1.49
CA ILE A 522 31.31 -60.18 -1.20
C ILE A 522 30.74 -60.93 -2.42
N VAL A 523 30.91 -60.38 -3.62
CA VAL A 523 30.46 -61.04 -4.85
C VAL A 523 31.15 -62.36 -5.06
N MET A 524 32.50 -62.44 -4.85
CA MET A 524 33.24 -63.69 -4.96
C MET A 524 32.78 -64.73 -3.93
N GLN A 525 32.45 -64.30 -2.67
CA GLN A 525 31.91 -65.21 -1.64
C GLN A 525 30.52 -65.74 -2.03
N LEU A 526 29.69 -64.94 -2.65
CA LEU A 526 28.36 -65.34 -3.12
C LEU A 526 28.45 -66.27 -4.34
N GLU A 527 29.35 -66.00 -5.27
CA GLU A 527 29.53 -66.82 -6.47
C GLU A 527 30.28 -68.13 -6.14
N GLY A 528 31.24 -68.12 -5.17
CA GLY A 528 31.94 -69.30 -4.72
C GLY A 528 31.18 -70.22 -3.77
N GLY A 529 30.04 -69.77 -3.22
CA GLY A 529 29.15 -70.56 -2.34
C GLY A 529 28.04 -71.31 -3.11
N ALA A 530 28.02 -71.27 -4.43
CA ALA A 530 27.07 -71.98 -5.28
C ALA A 530 27.66 -73.21 -6.03
N ALA A 531 28.63 -73.93 -5.37
CA ALA A 531 29.14 -75.20 -5.87
C ALA A 531 28.81 -76.32 -4.93
#